data_1f36c979b134b45ba88abc4a408d8585
#
_entry.id   1f36c979b134b45ba88abc4a408d8585
#
_cell.length_a   1.000
_cell.length_b   1.000
_cell.length_c   1.000
_cell.angle_alpha   90.00
_cell.angle_beta   90.00
_cell.angle_gamma   90.00
#
_symmetry.space_group_name_H-M   'P 1'
#
loop_
_entity.id
_entity.type
_entity.pdbx_description
1 polymer ?
#
loop_
_entity_poly.entity_id
_entity_poly.type
_entity_poly.pdbx_seq_one_letter_code
_entity_poly.pdbx_strand_id
1 'polypeptide(L)'
;LAGRRFMDEVEWAMFTISEGRTEAEAAHQVKRIRAICGAEGGKELPDSIPRIMAANPFGPVNNMVGAEGERWLPVHGLVPHSKGERVLAAIEAVYERNRDVLEQYAIETGYLIAVVSEQITVLEPVFFWPDALNALHKQSLEPDHLARMNQFEAVPGAREAVYQIKSEVVDLLSAEGASHFQLGKAYHYRPALKAPAENLFGSVKSALDPDGIMNPGVLGF
;
A
#
# COMPACT_ATOMS: atom_id res chain seq x y z
N LEU A 1 -1.46 21.51 14.69
CA LEU A 1 -1.15 20.16 14.23
C LEU A 1 -2.39 19.29 14.49
N ALA A 2 -2.90 18.62 13.47
CA ALA A 2 -3.80 17.51 13.69
C ALA A 2 -3.06 16.53 14.60
N GLY A 3 -3.58 16.28 15.80
CA GLY A 3 -2.97 15.34 16.74
C GLY A 3 -3.02 13.91 16.19
N ARG A 4 -2.33 12.94 16.83
CA ARG A 4 -2.39 11.51 16.47
C ARG A 4 -3.83 10.94 16.46
N ARG A 5 -4.78 11.62 17.11
CA ARG A 5 -6.15 11.17 17.28
C ARG A 5 -7.16 11.72 16.25
N PHE A 6 -6.69 12.38 15.19
CA PHE A 6 -7.62 12.94 14.19
C PHE A 6 -8.42 11.86 13.42
N MET A 7 -7.94 10.61 13.44
CA MET A 7 -8.62 9.46 12.84
C MET A 7 -9.56 8.72 13.80
N ASP A 8 -9.56 9.03 15.11
CA ASP A 8 -10.36 8.29 16.10
C ASP A 8 -11.88 8.45 15.86
N GLU A 9 -12.30 9.51 15.18
CA GLU A 9 -13.70 9.83 14.92
C GLU A 9 -14.12 9.67 13.45
N VAL A 10 -13.20 9.26 12.57
CA VAL A 10 -13.45 9.15 11.13
C VAL A 10 -12.93 7.83 10.59
N GLU A 11 -13.69 7.19 9.73
CA GLU A 11 -13.31 5.96 9.06
C GLU A 11 -12.26 6.22 7.96
N TRP A 12 -12.41 7.35 7.25
CA TRP A 12 -11.55 7.72 6.14
C TRP A 12 -11.02 9.15 6.28
N ALA A 13 -9.73 9.34 6.00
CA ALA A 13 -9.14 10.66 5.84
C ALA A 13 -8.57 10.82 4.43
N MET A 14 -8.89 11.94 3.77
CA MET A 14 -8.38 12.26 2.46
C MET A 14 -7.38 13.42 2.54
N PHE A 15 -6.17 13.20 1.99
CA PHE A 15 -5.17 14.23 1.80
C PHE A 15 -5.13 14.63 0.33
N THR A 16 -5.27 15.93 0.07
CA THR A 16 -5.24 16.45 -1.30
C THR A 16 -4.20 17.53 -1.42
N ILE A 17 -3.33 17.39 -2.41
CA ILE A 17 -2.37 18.41 -2.85
C ILE A 17 -2.74 18.75 -4.30
N SER A 18 -2.91 20.02 -4.59
CA SER A 18 -3.22 20.50 -5.94
C SER A 18 -2.06 21.33 -6.46
N GLU A 19 -1.62 21.02 -7.64
CA GLU A 19 -0.59 21.74 -8.37
C GLU A 19 -1.20 22.40 -9.60
N GLY A 20 -0.75 23.60 -9.94
CA GLY A 20 -1.20 24.35 -11.11
C GLY A 20 -0.08 25.20 -11.67
N ARG A 21 -0.23 25.67 -12.90
CA ARG A 21 0.73 26.60 -13.53
C ARG A 21 0.77 27.96 -12.83
N THR A 22 -0.29 28.27 -12.10
CA THR A 22 -0.43 29.48 -11.30
C THR A 22 -1.07 29.15 -9.96
N GLU A 23 -0.80 29.98 -8.95
CA GLU A 23 -1.45 29.85 -7.62
C GLU A 23 -2.98 29.94 -7.73
N ALA A 24 -3.50 30.79 -8.63
CA ALA A 24 -4.94 30.94 -8.87
C ALA A 24 -5.58 29.64 -9.39
N GLU A 25 -4.88 28.93 -10.27
CA GLU A 25 -5.34 27.63 -10.80
C GLU A 25 -5.38 26.57 -9.68
N ALA A 26 -4.31 26.43 -8.91
CA ALA A 26 -4.25 25.51 -7.78
C ALA A 26 -5.34 25.82 -6.73
N ALA A 27 -5.52 27.10 -6.39
CA ALA A 27 -6.56 27.54 -5.45
C ALA A 27 -7.98 27.24 -5.97
N HIS A 28 -8.21 27.39 -7.29
CA HIS A 28 -9.49 27.04 -7.90
C HIS A 28 -9.78 25.55 -7.79
N GLN A 29 -8.80 24.69 -8.05
CA GLN A 29 -8.93 23.25 -7.94
C GLN A 29 -9.24 22.83 -6.48
N VAL A 30 -8.50 23.35 -5.50
CA VAL A 30 -8.75 23.08 -4.08
C VAL A 30 -10.16 23.52 -3.66
N LYS A 31 -10.62 24.70 -4.14
CA LYS A 31 -11.99 25.15 -3.88
C LYS A 31 -13.04 24.17 -4.41
N ARG A 32 -12.83 23.62 -5.60
CA ARG A 32 -13.75 22.63 -6.18
C ARG A 32 -13.76 21.33 -5.39
N ILE A 33 -12.59 20.83 -4.98
CA ILE A 33 -12.46 19.63 -4.15
C ILE A 33 -13.20 19.82 -2.82
N ARG A 34 -12.99 20.95 -2.13
CA ARG A 34 -13.71 21.29 -0.90
C ARG A 34 -15.22 21.26 -1.08
N ALA A 35 -15.72 21.83 -2.19
CA ALA A 35 -17.15 21.85 -2.46
C ALA A 35 -17.70 20.44 -2.69
N ILE A 36 -17.00 19.57 -3.40
CA ILE A 36 -17.39 18.18 -3.63
C ILE A 36 -17.39 17.41 -2.30
N CYS A 37 -16.29 17.45 -1.55
CA CYS A 37 -16.19 16.75 -0.27
C CYS A 37 -17.24 17.22 0.73
N GLY A 38 -17.51 18.54 0.79
CA GLY A 38 -18.56 19.08 1.65
C GLY A 38 -19.96 18.63 1.26
N ALA A 39 -20.26 18.46 -0.05
CA ALA A 39 -21.54 17.94 -0.52
C ALA A 39 -21.76 16.47 -0.14
N GLU A 40 -20.66 15.70 -0.04
CA GLU A 40 -20.67 14.28 0.41
C GLU A 40 -20.55 14.12 1.93
N GLY A 41 -20.71 15.20 2.70
CA GLY A 41 -20.65 15.15 4.17
C GLY A 41 -19.24 15.15 4.77
N GLY A 42 -18.21 15.40 3.96
CA GLY A 42 -16.83 15.49 4.43
C GLY A 42 -16.60 16.70 5.34
N LYS A 43 -15.79 16.53 6.37
CA LYS A 43 -15.36 17.58 7.30
C LYS A 43 -13.93 17.98 7.01
N GLU A 44 -13.70 19.28 6.78
CA GLU A 44 -12.34 19.80 6.56
C GLU A 44 -11.56 19.80 7.88
N LEU A 45 -10.34 19.28 7.83
CA LEU A 45 -9.36 19.26 8.92
C LEU A 45 -8.22 20.26 8.63
N PRO A 46 -7.42 20.63 9.65
CA PRO A 46 -6.20 21.43 9.43
C PRO A 46 -5.25 20.76 8.43
N ASP A 47 -4.73 21.53 7.50
CA ASP A 47 -3.86 21.08 6.40
C ASP A 47 -2.38 20.80 6.78
N SER A 48 -2.11 20.58 8.06
CA SER A 48 -0.76 20.37 8.57
C SER A 48 -0.07 19.13 7.97
N ILE A 49 -0.80 18.04 7.77
CA ILE A 49 -0.22 16.81 7.21
C ILE A 49 0.12 16.98 5.73
N PRO A 50 -0.78 17.43 4.84
CA PRO A 50 -0.42 17.73 3.46
C PRO A 50 0.75 18.71 3.31
N ARG A 51 0.84 19.73 4.16
CA ARG A 51 1.96 20.68 4.15
C ARG A 51 3.29 20.02 4.52
N ILE A 52 3.32 19.17 5.54
CA ILE A 52 4.53 18.43 5.93
C ILE A 52 4.96 17.48 4.81
N MET A 53 4.01 16.77 4.20
CA MET A 53 4.29 15.86 3.08
C MET A 53 4.87 16.63 1.87
N ALA A 54 4.27 17.77 1.52
CA ALA A 54 4.75 18.59 0.41
C ALA A 54 6.13 19.23 0.69
N ALA A 55 6.40 19.63 1.93
CA ALA A 55 7.67 20.24 2.33
C ALA A 55 8.80 19.22 2.46
N ASN A 56 8.51 17.95 2.73
CA ASN A 56 9.50 16.90 2.93
C ASN A 56 9.08 15.57 2.27
N PRO A 57 9.01 15.53 0.94
CA PRO A 57 8.53 14.37 0.19
C PRO A 57 9.46 13.15 0.27
N PHE A 58 10.72 13.35 0.65
CA PHE A 58 11.76 12.33 0.76
C PHE A 58 12.29 12.23 2.20
N GLY A 59 11.38 12.11 3.15
CA GLY A 59 11.74 11.89 4.55
C GLY A 59 12.36 10.52 4.83
N PRO A 60 12.81 10.26 6.06
CA PRO A 60 13.33 8.97 6.47
C PRO A 60 12.26 7.87 6.34
N VAL A 61 12.70 6.64 6.13
CA VAL A 61 11.82 5.46 5.91
C VAL A 61 11.23 4.90 7.21
N ASN A 62 10.98 5.74 8.20
CA ASN A 62 10.42 5.34 9.50
C ASN A 62 9.01 4.72 9.40
N ASN A 63 8.33 4.93 8.27
CA ASN A 63 7.04 4.33 7.94
C ASN A 63 7.11 2.85 7.49
N MET A 64 8.29 2.21 7.53
CA MET A 64 8.41 0.76 7.32
C MET A 64 7.84 -0.08 8.48
N VAL A 65 7.41 0.55 9.54
CA VAL A 65 6.77 -0.06 10.70
C VAL A 65 5.54 0.73 11.11
N GLY A 66 4.65 0.10 11.86
CA GLY A 66 3.50 0.76 12.46
C GLY A 66 3.88 1.77 13.53
N ALA A 67 2.90 2.51 14.02
CA ALA A 67 3.10 3.63 14.94
C ALA A 67 3.72 3.21 16.28
N GLU A 68 3.47 1.99 16.72
CA GLU A 68 3.97 1.43 17.98
C GLU A 68 5.12 0.41 17.75
N GLY A 69 5.57 0.23 16.50
CA GLY A 69 6.65 -0.69 16.12
C GLY A 69 6.16 -2.03 15.54
N GLU A 70 4.88 -2.13 15.20
CA GLU A 70 4.31 -3.29 14.51
C GLU A 70 4.99 -3.51 13.17
N ARG A 71 5.08 -4.76 12.73
CA ARG A 71 5.42 -5.07 11.33
C ARG A 71 4.35 -4.50 10.42
N TRP A 72 4.79 -4.02 9.26
CA TRP A 72 3.93 -3.49 8.22
C TRP A 72 4.19 -4.22 6.90
N LEU A 73 3.12 -4.55 6.17
CA LEU A 73 3.21 -5.16 4.87
C LEU A 73 2.11 -4.62 3.96
N PRO A 74 2.46 -3.86 2.91
CA PRO A 74 1.52 -3.41 1.91
C PRO A 74 1.35 -4.42 0.77
N VAL A 75 0.17 -4.41 0.17
CA VAL A 75 -0.14 -5.04 -1.11
C VAL A 75 -0.80 -3.98 -1.97
N HIS A 76 -0.51 -3.92 -3.26
CA HIS A 76 -1.17 -2.91 -4.10
C HIS A 76 -1.68 -3.48 -5.41
N GLY A 77 -2.73 -2.85 -5.92
CA GLY A 77 -3.26 -3.06 -7.26
C GLY A 77 -3.72 -1.75 -7.88
N LEU A 78 -3.38 -1.53 -9.14
CA LEU A 78 -3.88 -0.44 -9.95
C LEU A 78 -5.09 -0.93 -10.73
N VAL A 79 -6.23 -0.32 -10.48
CA VAL A 79 -7.50 -0.69 -11.12
C VAL A 79 -8.17 0.52 -11.75
N PRO A 80 -8.97 0.36 -12.82
CA PRO A 80 -9.82 1.44 -13.30
C PRO A 80 -10.76 1.94 -12.20
N HIS A 81 -11.05 3.24 -12.14
CA HIS A 81 -11.99 3.80 -11.15
C HIS A 81 -13.32 3.04 -11.11
N SER A 82 -13.83 2.62 -12.29
CA SER A 82 -15.08 1.86 -12.39
C SER A 82 -15.07 0.48 -11.71
N LYS A 83 -13.88 -0.03 -11.35
CA LYS A 83 -13.72 -1.29 -10.62
C LYS A 83 -13.39 -1.08 -9.13
N GLY A 84 -13.02 0.12 -8.72
CA GLY A 84 -12.46 0.40 -7.40
C GLY A 84 -13.33 -0.10 -6.26
N GLU A 85 -14.61 0.29 -6.23
CA GLU A 85 -15.56 -0.12 -5.19
C GLU A 85 -15.74 -1.65 -5.13
N ARG A 86 -15.90 -2.29 -6.29
CA ARG A 86 -16.07 -3.75 -6.37
C ARG A 86 -14.83 -4.49 -5.87
N VAL A 87 -13.64 -4.03 -6.23
CA VAL A 87 -12.39 -4.66 -5.81
C VAL A 87 -12.17 -4.44 -4.32
N LEU A 88 -12.46 -3.25 -3.80
CA LEU A 88 -12.42 -2.98 -2.37
C LEU A 88 -13.34 -3.92 -1.59
N ALA A 89 -14.60 -4.04 -1.99
CA ALA A 89 -15.54 -4.95 -1.36
C ALA A 89 -15.08 -6.43 -1.41
N ALA A 90 -14.42 -6.83 -2.50
CA ALA A 90 -13.88 -8.17 -2.61
C ALA A 90 -12.67 -8.40 -1.67
N ILE A 91 -11.83 -7.39 -1.43
CA ILE A 91 -10.75 -7.45 -0.43
C ILE A 91 -11.35 -7.55 0.98
N GLU A 92 -12.35 -6.74 1.31
CA GLU A 92 -13.07 -6.84 2.59
C GLU A 92 -13.64 -8.24 2.81
N ALA A 93 -14.17 -8.89 1.77
CA ALA A 93 -14.65 -10.27 1.87
C ALA A 93 -13.52 -11.28 2.15
N VAL A 94 -12.27 -11.01 1.71
CA VAL A 94 -11.10 -11.81 2.11
C VAL A 94 -10.83 -11.64 3.60
N TYR A 95 -10.84 -10.42 4.11
CA TYR A 95 -10.61 -10.15 5.53
C TYR A 95 -11.69 -10.77 6.42
N GLU A 96 -12.96 -10.65 6.02
CA GLU A 96 -14.06 -11.25 6.76
C GLU A 96 -13.93 -12.78 6.87
N ARG A 97 -13.55 -13.47 5.80
CA ARG A 97 -13.32 -14.93 5.84
C ARG A 97 -12.15 -15.34 6.74
N ASN A 98 -11.20 -14.44 6.96
CA ASN A 98 -10.01 -14.67 7.77
C ASN A 98 -10.08 -13.98 9.14
N ARG A 99 -11.26 -13.48 9.55
CA ARG A 99 -11.46 -12.69 10.77
C ARG A 99 -10.89 -13.37 12.03
N ASP A 100 -11.19 -14.64 12.24
CA ASP A 100 -10.73 -15.37 13.41
C ASP A 100 -9.21 -15.41 13.52
N VAL A 101 -8.52 -15.54 12.39
CA VAL A 101 -7.05 -15.56 12.31
C VAL A 101 -6.47 -14.16 12.50
N LEU A 102 -7.11 -13.15 11.93
CA LEU A 102 -6.72 -11.74 12.13
C LEU A 102 -6.82 -11.37 13.62
N GLU A 103 -7.94 -11.70 14.27
CA GLU A 103 -8.15 -11.46 15.70
C GLU A 103 -7.17 -12.26 16.58
N GLN A 104 -6.95 -13.54 16.27
CA GLN A 104 -6.04 -14.41 17.01
C GLN A 104 -4.63 -13.86 17.13
N TYR A 105 -4.13 -13.22 16.07
CA TYR A 105 -2.76 -12.69 15.99
C TYR A 105 -2.67 -11.18 16.12
N ALA A 106 -3.77 -10.51 16.47
CA ALA A 106 -3.86 -9.05 16.53
C ALA A 106 -3.34 -8.39 15.23
N ILE A 107 -3.72 -8.97 14.07
CA ILE A 107 -3.40 -8.42 12.76
C ILE A 107 -4.45 -7.37 12.43
N GLU A 108 -4.01 -6.12 12.32
CA GLU A 108 -4.83 -5.00 11.89
C GLU A 108 -4.69 -4.82 10.38
N THR A 109 -5.78 -4.42 9.74
CA THR A 109 -5.83 -4.11 8.31
C THR A 109 -6.21 -2.66 8.10
N GLY A 110 -5.74 -2.09 7.01
CA GLY A 110 -6.06 -0.73 6.62
C GLY A 110 -5.85 -0.54 5.12
N TYR A 111 -6.03 0.68 4.66
CA TYR A 111 -5.90 1.02 3.25
C TYR A 111 -5.18 2.33 3.03
N LEU A 112 -4.34 2.37 1.99
CA LEU A 112 -4.00 3.58 1.29
C LEU A 112 -4.68 3.52 -0.09
N ILE A 113 -5.52 4.52 -0.38
CA ILE A 113 -6.18 4.64 -1.67
C ILE A 113 -5.70 5.94 -2.33
N ALA A 114 -5.16 5.83 -3.53
CA ALA A 114 -4.65 6.99 -4.26
C ALA A 114 -5.20 7.03 -5.69
N VAL A 115 -5.67 8.19 -6.09
CA VAL A 115 -6.00 8.49 -7.49
C VAL A 115 -4.72 8.90 -8.20
N VAL A 116 -4.25 8.08 -9.13
CA VAL A 116 -2.97 8.29 -9.83
C VAL A 116 -3.11 8.82 -11.24
N SER A 117 -4.33 8.80 -11.78
CA SER A 117 -4.66 9.39 -13.08
C SER A 117 -6.17 9.63 -13.17
N GLU A 118 -6.62 10.17 -14.31
CA GLU A 118 -8.06 10.34 -14.59
C GLU A 118 -8.85 9.03 -14.70
N GLN A 119 -8.17 7.88 -14.73
CA GLN A 119 -8.81 6.58 -14.99
C GLN A 119 -8.42 5.52 -13.97
N ILE A 120 -7.35 5.72 -13.21
CA ILE A 120 -6.72 4.67 -12.39
C ILE A 120 -6.67 5.08 -10.92
N THR A 121 -7.11 4.16 -10.09
CA THR A 121 -6.96 4.18 -8.62
C THR A 121 -5.97 3.10 -8.21
N VAL A 122 -5.05 3.44 -7.31
CA VAL A 122 -4.30 2.47 -6.51
C VAL A 122 -5.15 2.10 -5.30
N LEU A 123 -5.36 0.82 -5.12
CA LEU A 123 -5.85 0.23 -3.88
C LEU A 123 -4.66 -0.46 -3.22
N GLU A 124 -4.28 0.00 -2.03
CA GLU A 124 -3.17 -0.57 -1.27
C GLU A 124 -3.67 -1.03 0.11
N PRO A 125 -4.26 -2.24 0.20
CA PRO A 125 -4.49 -2.88 1.49
C PRO A 125 -3.16 -3.09 2.21
N VAL A 126 -3.16 -2.84 3.51
CA VAL A 126 -1.98 -2.98 4.37
C VAL A 126 -2.30 -3.85 5.58
N PHE A 127 -1.28 -4.53 6.08
CA PHE A 127 -1.33 -5.33 7.30
C PHE A 127 -0.37 -4.75 8.32
N PHE A 128 -0.82 -4.68 9.57
CA PHE A 128 0.00 -4.38 10.73
C PHE A 128 -0.13 -5.51 11.74
N TRP A 129 0.96 -5.95 12.34
CA TRP A 129 0.90 -6.96 13.39
C TRP A 129 2.09 -6.87 14.35
N PRO A 130 1.89 -7.17 15.65
CA PRO A 130 2.95 -7.20 16.62
C PRO A 130 3.89 -8.39 16.34
N ASP A 131 5.14 -8.11 15.98
CA ASP A 131 6.16 -9.12 15.69
C ASP A 131 7.57 -8.52 15.73
N ALA A 132 8.56 -9.33 16.04
CA ALA A 132 9.94 -8.90 16.10
C ALA A 132 10.43 -8.29 14.78
N LEU A 133 11.09 -7.14 14.88
CA LEU A 133 11.72 -6.48 13.73
C LEU A 133 12.92 -7.30 13.23
N ASN A 134 13.06 -7.41 11.92
CA ASN A 134 14.20 -8.07 11.29
C ASN A 134 15.40 -7.10 11.10
N ALA A 135 16.50 -7.62 10.55
CA ALA A 135 17.70 -6.84 10.32
C ALA A 135 17.47 -5.64 9.39
N LEU A 136 16.62 -5.79 8.35
CA LEU A 136 16.30 -4.71 7.42
C LEU A 136 15.65 -3.53 8.16
N HIS A 137 14.62 -3.79 8.97
CA HIS A 137 13.98 -2.73 9.77
C HIS A 137 14.97 -2.03 10.68
N LYS A 138 15.78 -2.80 11.43
CA LYS A 138 16.76 -2.26 12.39
C LYS A 138 17.86 -1.42 11.75
N GLN A 139 18.21 -1.71 10.48
CA GLN A 139 19.23 -0.96 9.74
C GLN A 139 18.67 0.23 8.97
N SER A 140 17.38 0.23 8.63
CA SER A 140 16.75 1.27 7.80
C SER A 140 16.09 2.37 8.61
N LEU A 141 15.60 2.05 9.83
CA LEU A 141 14.97 3.03 10.72
C LEU A 141 16.01 3.93 11.35
N GLU A 142 15.65 5.20 11.56
CA GLU A 142 16.50 6.11 12.35
C GLU A 142 16.66 5.59 13.80
N PRO A 143 17.86 5.63 14.38
CA PRO A 143 18.11 5.10 15.73
C PRO A 143 17.17 5.65 16.80
N ASP A 144 16.93 6.97 16.79
CA ASP A 144 16.03 7.62 17.74
C ASP A 144 14.55 7.22 17.55
N HIS A 145 14.16 6.87 16.32
CA HIS A 145 12.84 6.36 16.04
C HIS A 145 12.71 4.93 16.55
N LEU A 146 13.66 4.07 16.22
CA LEU A 146 13.72 2.69 16.68
C LEU A 146 13.73 2.56 18.21
N ALA A 147 14.43 3.45 18.90
CA ALA A 147 14.53 3.46 20.36
C ALA A 147 13.18 3.76 21.07
N ARG A 148 12.23 4.38 20.36
CA ARG A 148 10.89 4.71 20.87
C ARG A 148 9.84 3.66 20.56
N MET A 149 10.15 2.69 19.70
CA MET A 149 9.24 1.64 19.29
C MET A 149 9.14 0.54 20.34
N ASN A 150 7.97 -0.08 20.45
CA ASN A 150 7.80 -1.31 21.21
C ASN A 150 8.69 -2.41 20.63
N GLN A 151 9.26 -3.22 21.50
CA GLN A 151 10.01 -4.40 21.11
C GLN A 151 9.10 -5.63 21.28
N PHE A 152 8.57 -6.08 20.15
CA PHE A 152 7.73 -7.28 20.14
C PHE A 152 8.57 -8.55 20.05
N GLU A 153 8.10 -9.62 20.71
CA GLU A 153 8.64 -10.95 20.53
C GLU A 153 8.28 -11.52 19.15
N ALA A 154 9.04 -12.51 18.70
CA ALA A 154 8.80 -13.14 17.41
C ALA A 154 7.52 -13.99 17.43
N VAL A 155 6.61 -13.73 16.48
CA VAL A 155 5.35 -14.45 16.31
C VAL A 155 5.29 -15.09 14.91
N PRO A 156 5.95 -16.28 14.70
CA PRO A 156 5.99 -16.94 13.39
C PRO A 156 4.61 -17.23 12.80
N GLY A 157 3.63 -17.63 13.62
CA GLY A 157 2.26 -17.90 13.18
C GLY A 157 1.55 -16.66 12.62
N ALA A 158 1.79 -15.48 13.20
CA ALA A 158 1.27 -14.24 12.65
C ALA A 158 1.86 -13.93 11.26
N ARG A 159 3.16 -14.14 11.07
CA ARG A 159 3.80 -13.97 9.75
C ARG A 159 3.19 -14.90 8.70
N GLU A 160 3.03 -16.16 9.05
CA GLU A 160 2.46 -17.16 8.15
C GLU A 160 1.03 -16.78 7.77
N ALA A 161 0.20 -16.39 8.74
CA ALA A 161 -1.17 -15.91 8.51
C ALA A 161 -1.20 -14.68 7.59
N VAL A 162 -0.38 -13.66 7.86
CA VAL A 162 -0.29 -12.47 7.01
C VAL A 162 0.12 -12.83 5.58
N TYR A 163 1.13 -13.68 5.40
CA TYR A 163 1.56 -14.07 4.05
C TYR A 163 0.51 -14.89 3.32
N GLN A 164 -0.25 -15.72 4.00
CA GLN A 164 -1.37 -16.47 3.41
C GLN A 164 -2.47 -15.52 2.94
N ILE A 165 -2.96 -14.63 3.82
CA ILE A 165 -4.03 -13.68 3.49
C ILE A 165 -3.56 -12.71 2.40
N LYS A 166 -2.29 -12.25 2.46
CA LYS A 166 -1.66 -11.48 1.38
C LYS A 166 -1.75 -12.21 0.04
N SER A 167 -1.46 -13.52 0.01
CA SER A 167 -1.52 -14.30 -1.22
C SER A 167 -2.94 -14.31 -1.79
N GLU A 168 -3.96 -14.49 -0.96
CA GLU A 168 -5.37 -14.43 -1.38
C GLU A 168 -5.72 -13.06 -1.99
N VAL A 169 -5.23 -11.97 -1.40
CA VAL A 169 -5.43 -10.61 -1.94
C VAL A 169 -4.71 -10.43 -3.26
N VAL A 170 -3.48 -10.93 -3.42
CA VAL A 170 -2.72 -10.88 -4.69
C VAL A 170 -3.45 -11.67 -5.78
N ASP A 171 -3.96 -12.86 -5.47
CA ASP A 171 -4.72 -13.69 -6.40
C ASP A 171 -6.01 -12.98 -6.85
N LEU A 172 -6.73 -12.37 -5.91
CA LEU A 172 -7.91 -11.58 -6.17
C LEU A 172 -7.61 -10.39 -7.10
N LEU A 173 -6.58 -9.60 -6.78
CA LEU A 173 -6.16 -8.46 -7.60
C LEU A 173 -5.77 -8.91 -9.01
N SER A 174 -5.08 -10.04 -9.13
CA SER A 174 -4.72 -10.64 -10.41
C SER A 174 -5.95 -11.07 -11.22
N ALA A 175 -6.93 -11.72 -10.57
CA ALA A 175 -8.19 -12.13 -11.20
C ALA A 175 -9.03 -10.93 -11.68
N GLU A 176 -8.96 -9.80 -10.98
CA GLU A 176 -9.61 -8.54 -11.37
C GLU A 176 -8.87 -7.80 -12.49
N GLY A 177 -7.70 -8.29 -12.90
CA GLY A 177 -6.86 -7.70 -13.93
C GLY A 177 -6.14 -6.42 -13.46
N ALA A 178 -5.86 -6.32 -12.18
CA ALA A 178 -5.07 -5.22 -11.64
C ALA A 178 -3.63 -5.26 -12.18
N SER A 179 -3.06 -4.08 -12.39
CA SER A 179 -1.63 -3.92 -12.66
C SER A 179 -0.89 -3.62 -11.36
N HIS A 180 0.42 -3.82 -11.37
CA HIS A 180 1.27 -3.60 -10.20
C HIS A 180 2.50 -2.79 -10.59
N PHE A 181 3.07 -1.99 -9.67
CA PHE A 181 4.27 -1.18 -9.94
C PHE A 181 5.51 -1.62 -9.13
N GLN A 182 5.36 -2.41 -8.07
CA GLN A 182 6.47 -2.99 -7.28
C GLN A 182 6.52 -4.51 -7.52
N LEU A 183 6.92 -4.91 -8.71
CA LEU A 183 6.72 -6.27 -9.19
C LEU A 183 7.50 -7.34 -8.43
N GLY A 184 8.80 -7.35 -8.49
CA GLY A 184 9.69 -8.29 -7.80
C GLY A 184 9.22 -9.74 -7.88
N LYS A 185 9.04 -10.37 -6.71
CA LYS A 185 8.52 -11.73 -6.52
C LYS A 185 7.12 -11.73 -5.88
N ALA A 186 6.56 -10.55 -5.62
CA ALA A 186 5.36 -10.41 -4.80
C ALA A 186 4.05 -10.62 -5.58
N TYR A 187 4.08 -10.47 -6.90
CA TYR A 187 2.90 -10.45 -7.76
C TYR A 187 3.06 -11.38 -8.97
N HIS A 188 1.92 -11.77 -9.56
CA HIS A 188 1.85 -12.67 -10.71
C HIS A 188 2.14 -11.94 -12.04
N TYR A 189 3.38 -11.43 -12.20
CA TYR A 189 3.73 -10.64 -13.38
C TYR A 189 3.72 -11.48 -14.67
N ARG A 190 4.47 -12.60 -14.70
CA ARG A 190 4.59 -13.46 -15.89
C ARG A 190 3.23 -14.00 -16.36
N PRO A 191 2.35 -14.55 -15.48
CA PRO A 191 1.02 -15.00 -15.89
C PRO A 191 0.11 -13.89 -16.43
N ALA A 192 0.35 -12.62 -16.08
CA ALA A 192 -0.41 -11.48 -16.58
C ALA A 192 0.03 -11.00 -17.97
N LEU A 193 1.18 -11.48 -18.48
CA LEU A 193 1.67 -11.12 -19.81
C LEU A 193 0.89 -11.84 -20.91
N LYS A 194 0.70 -11.15 -22.03
CA LYS A 194 0.26 -11.79 -23.27
C LYS A 194 1.40 -12.60 -23.87
N ALA A 195 1.10 -13.73 -24.51
CA ALA A 195 2.08 -14.66 -25.03
C ALA A 195 3.24 -14.03 -25.85
N PRO A 196 3.02 -13.04 -26.75
CA PRO A 196 4.16 -12.41 -27.44
C PRO A 196 5.13 -11.68 -26.50
N ALA A 197 4.62 -11.01 -25.46
CA ALA A 197 5.44 -10.32 -24.49
C ALA A 197 6.17 -11.32 -23.58
N GLU A 198 5.49 -12.36 -23.11
CA GLU A 198 6.09 -13.43 -22.31
C GLU A 198 7.23 -14.11 -23.06
N ASN A 199 7.03 -14.47 -24.34
CA ASN A 199 8.06 -15.07 -25.19
C ASN A 199 9.28 -14.14 -25.37
N LEU A 200 9.05 -12.85 -25.57
CA LEU A 200 10.14 -11.87 -25.69
C LEU A 200 10.95 -11.79 -24.39
N PHE A 201 10.30 -11.62 -23.25
CA PHE A 201 10.96 -11.56 -21.94
C PHE A 201 11.74 -12.87 -21.65
N GLY A 202 11.12 -14.02 -21.89
CA GLY A 202 11.76 -15.31 -21.74
C GLY A 202 13.01 -15.46 -22.63
N SER A 203 12.94 -15.02 -23.88
CA SER A 203 14.07 -15.07 -24.81
C SER A 203 15.21 -14.16 -24.36
N VAL A 204 14.90 -12.93 -23.92
CA VAL A 204 15.91 -11.99 -23.38
C VAL A 204 16.54 -12.57 -22.11
N LYS A 205 15.75 -13.11 -21.19
CA LYS A 205 16.24 -13.73 -19.97
C LYS A 205 17.19 -14.91 -20.28
N SER A 206 16.79 -15.81 -21.16
CA SER A 206 17.61 -16.97 -21.53
C SER A 206 18.89 -16.58 -22.26
N ALA A 207 18.88 -15.50 -23.04
CA ALA A 207 20.06 -15.02 -23.74
C ALA A 207 21.09 -14.35 -22.83
N LEU A 208 20.60 -13.59 -21.81
CA LEU A 208 21.47 -12.83 -20.91
C LEU A 208 21.86 -13.60 -19.64
N ASP A 209 21.07 -14.56 -19.23
CA ASP A 209 21.25 -15.34 -18.01
C ASP A 209 20.88 -16.82 -18.23
N PRO A 210 21.64 -17.53 -19.08
CA PRO A 210 21.34 -18.92 -19.43
C PRO A 210 21.37 -19.87 -18.22
N ASP A 211 22.17 -19.53 -17.21
CA ASP A 211 22.32 -20.34 -16.00
C ASP A 211 21.35 -19.97 -14.87
N GLY A 212 20.47 -18.96 -15.08
CA GLY A 212 19.47 -18.53 -14.11
C GLY A 212 20.01 -17.95 -12.80
N ILE A 213 21.19 -17.33 -12.85
CA ILE A 213 21.90 -16.78 -11.66
C ILE A 213 21.39 -15.39 -11.29
N MET A 214 21.02 -14.58 -12.29
CA MET A 214 20.60 -13.18 -12.07
C MET A 214 19.15 -13.10 -11.61
N ASN A 215 18.97 -12.61 -10.39
CA ASN A 215 17.63 -12.38 -9.80
C ASN A 215 16.68 -13.59 -9.97
N PRO A 216 17.04 -14.79 -9.51
CA PRO A 216 16.26 -16.00 -9.77
C PRO A 216 14.84 -15.89 -9.22
N GLY A 217 13.85 -16.18 -10.09
CA GLY A 217 12.42 -16.12 -9.77
C GLY A 217 11.81 -14.73 -9.71
N VAL A 218 12.57 -13.66 -9.97
CA VAL A 218 12.00 -12.31 -10.09
C VAL A 218 11.13 -12.23 -11.35
N LEU A 219 9.95 -11.62 -11.26
CA LEU A 219 8.92 -11.55 -12.30
C LEU A 219 8.38 -12.91 -12.75
N GLY A 220 8.74 -14.02 -12.08
CA GLY A 220 8.34 -15.38 -12.44
C GLY A 220 9.19 -16.03 -13.55
N PHE A 221 10.39 -15.49 -13.78
CA PHE A 221 11.38 -16.04 -14.73
C PHE A 221 12.58 -16.64 -14.02
#